data_b56afd93bc8bb9575aaf2c61ed7e2cc0
#
_entry.id   b56afd93bc8bb9575aaf2c61ed7e2cc0
#
_cell.length_a   1.000
_cell.length_b   1.000
_cell.length_c   1.000
_cell.angle_alpha   90.00
_cell.angle_beta   90.00
_cell.angle_gamma   90.00
#
_symmetry.space_group_name_H-M   'P 1'
#
loop_
_entity.id
_entity.type
_entity.pdbx_description
1 polymer ?
#
loop_
_entity_poly.entity_id
_entity_poly.type
_entity_poly.pdbx_seq_one_letter_code
_entity_poly.pdbx_strand_id
1 'polypeptide(L)' 'MGVDVMKEATQYEMIIKCLKRGWKSPINALNEAGTMKLSTRVGELRKRGYTILDKWHPSKAYKLYKC' A
#
# COMPACT_ATOMS: atom_id res chain seq x y z
N MET A 1 10.39 -22.29 -3.67
CA MET A 1 9.89 -22.51 -2.31
C MET A 1 8.85 -21.49 -1.96
N GLY A 2 7.87 -21.86 -1.16
CA GLY A 2 6.77 -21.02 -0.80
C GLY A 2 7.08 -19.79 0.05
N VAL A 3 8.32 -19.65 0.52
CA VAL A 3 8.69 -18.57 1.43
C VAL A 3 8.54 -17.19 0.76
N ASP A 4 8.99 -17.05 -0.48
CA ASP A 4 8.90 -15.78 -1.19
C ASP A 4 7.46 -15.42 -1.53
N VAL A 5 6.66 -16.42 -1.92
CA VAL A 5 5.25 -16.23 -2.20
C VAL A 5 4.51 -15.83 -0.93
N MET A 6 4.86 -16.42 0.19
CA MET A 6 4.28 -16.07 1.49
C MET A 6 4.64 -14.65 1.90
N LYS A 7 5.88 -14.22 1.64
CA LYS A 7 6.29 -12.85 1.92
C LYS A 7 5.48 -11.84 1.14
N GLU A 8 5.25 -12.10 -0.15
CA GLU A 8 4.43 -11.22 -0.97
C GLU A 8 3.00 -11.14 -0.46
N ALA A 9 2.39 -12.29 -0.17
CA ALA A 9 1.03 -12.33 0.37
C ALA A 9 0.94 -11.59 1.69
N THR A 10 1.91 -11.78 2.58
CA THR A 10 1.96 -11.09 3.87
C THR A 10 2.11 -9.60 3.68
N GLN A 11 2.97 -9.18 2.74
CA GLN A 11 3.16 -7.76 2.46
C GLN A 11 1.88 -7.11 1.96
N TYR A 12 1.17 -7.75 1.03
CA TYR A 12 -0.11 -7.23 0.55
C TYR A 12 -1.13 -7.10 1.68
N GLU A 13 -1.20 -8.10 2.56
CA GLU A 13 -2.10 -8.04 3.71
C GLU A 13 -1.74 -6.89 4.64
N MET A 14 -0.46 -6.68 4.90
CA MET A 14 0.00 -5.59 5.75
C MET A 14 -0.33 -4.23 5.13
N ILE A 15 -0.16 -4.12 3.81
CA ILE A 15 -0.49 -2.88 3.10
C ILE A 15 -1.99 -2.60 3.21
N ILE A 16 -2.83 -3.60 2.97
CA ILE A 16 -4.29 -3.43 3.08
C ILE A 16 -4.67 -3.02 4.49
N LYS A 17 -4.14 -3.67 5.51
CA LYS A 17 -4.42 -3.32 6.90
C LYS A 17 -3.96 -1.89 7.21
N CYS A 18 -2.81 -1.50 6.71
CA CYS A 18 -2.28 -0.15 6.87
C CYS A 18 -3.24 0.88 6.25
N LEU A 19 -3.66 0.64 5.01
CA LEU A 19 -4.53 1.55 4.29
C LEU A 19 -5.94 1.63 4.88
N LYS A 20 -6.41 0.55 5.50
CA LYS A 20 -7.72 0.55 6.17
C LYS A 20 -7.76 1.44 7.40
N ARG A 21 -6.61 1.78 7.96
CA ARG A 21 -6.52 2.68 9.12
C ARG A 21 -6.72 4.15 8.75
N GLY A 22 -6.71 4.46 7.47
CA GLY A 22 -6.89 5.82 6.98
C GLY A 22 -5.89 6.16 5.89
N TRP A 23 -5.78 7.45 5.58
CA TRP A 23 -4.88 7.92 4.54
C TRP A 23 -3.42 7.72 4.95
N LYS A 24 -2.65 7.10 4.07
CA LYS A 24 -1.23 6.80 4.33
C LYS A 24 -0.35 7.33 3.21
N SER A 25 0.77 7.93 3.60
CA SER A 25 1.82 8.35 2.66
C SER A 25 2.73 7.17 2.33
N PRO A 26 3.57 7.29 1.28
CA PRO A 26 4.57 6.25 1.00
C PRO A 26 5.49 5.97 2.20
N ILE A 27 5.86 7.01 2.95
CA ILE A 27 6.71 6.85 4.15
C ILE A 27 5.96 6.10 5.25
N ASN A 28 4.69 6.43 5.45
CA ASN A 28 3.86 5.70 6.43
C ASN A 28 3.78 4.22 6.07
N ALA A 29 3.56 3.91 4.78
CA ALA A 29 3.48 2.53 4.33
C ALA A 29 4.81 1.81 4.47
N LEU A 30 5.93 2.50 4.24
CA LEU A 30 7.24 1.93 4.45
C LEU A 30 7.44 1.56 5.92
N ASN A 31 7.09 2.45 6.83
CA ASN A 31 7.26 2.22 8.27
C ASN A 31 6.29 1.17 8.83
N GLU A 32 5.04 1.17 8.37
CA GLU A 32 4.00 0.30 8.92
C GLU A 32 3.89 -1.04 8.21
N ALA A 33 4.14 -1.09 6.92
CA ALA A 33 3.98 -2.30 6.11
C ALA A 33 5.26 -2.74 5.41
N GLY A 34 6.34 -2.00 5.53
CA GLY A 34 7.63 -2.38 4.96
C GLY A 34 7.72 -2.29 3.44
N THR A 35 6.80 -1.57 2.80
CA THR A 35 6.83 -1.45 1.34
C THR A 35 7.53 -0.18 0.90
N MET A 36 8.45 -0.31 -0.05
CA MET A 36 9.20 0.81 -0.60
C MET A 36 8.53 1.40 -1.84
N LYS A 37 7.62 0.67 -2.47
CA LYS A 37 6.97 1.07 -3.72
C LYS A 37 5.45 0.99 -3.57
N LEU A 38 4.91 1.83 -2.71
CA LEU A 38 3.49 1.81 -2.41
C LEU A 38 2.61 1.98 -3.66
N SER A 39 2.94 2.92 -4.54
CA SER A 39 2.15 3.16 -5.74
C SER A 39 2.09 1.93 -6.66
N THR A 40 3.21 1.23 -6.79
CA THR A 40 3.26 -0.01 -7.58
C THR A 40 2.39 -1.09 -6.93
N ARG A 41 2.48 -1.25 -5.61
CA ARG A 41 1.68 -2.23 -4.89
C ARG A 41 0.19 -1.90 -4.95
N VAL A 42 -0.16 -0.63 -4.86
CA VAL A 42 -1.54 -0.18 -5.03
C VAL A 42 -2.07 -0.57 -6.40
N GLY A 43 -1.29 -0.35 -7.47
CA GLY A 43 -1.67 -0.78 -8.81
C GLY A 43 -1.92 -2.27 -8.91
N GLU A 44 -1.06 -3.07 -8.31
CA GLU A 44 -1.22 -4.53 -8.30
C GLU A 44 -2.46 -4.96 -7.52
N LEU A 45 -2.71 -4.34 -6.37
CA LEU A 45 -3.89 -4.65 -5.55
C LEU A 45 -5.18 -4.27 -6.27
N ARG A 46 -5.19 -3.15 -6.98
CA ARG A 46 -6.36 -2.75 -7.78
C ARG A 46 -6.67 -3.78 -8.85
N LYS A 47 -5.65 -4.36 -9.48
CA LYS A 47 -5.83 -5.44 -10.45
C LYS A 47 -6.43 -6.69 -9.83
N ARG A 48 -6.21 -6.89 -8.53
CA ARG A 48 -6.76 -8.04 -7.79
C ARG A 48 -8.17 -7.79 -7.27
N GLY A 49 -8.74 -6.61 -7.54
CA GLY A 49 -10.11 -6.30 -7.16
C GLY A 49 -10.26 -5.42 -5.93
N TYR A 50 -9.18 -4.96 -5.34
CA TYR A 50 -9.27 -4.06 -4.19
C TYR A 50 -9.60 -2.64 -4.65
N THR A 51 -10.50 -2.00 -3.92
CA THR A 51 -10.82 -0.58 -4.14
C THR A 51 -9.91 0.26 -3.27
N ILE A 52 -8.97 0.96 -3.89
CA ILE A 52 -8.02 1.81 -3.17
C ILE A 52 -8.18 3.23 -3.68
N LEU A 53 -8.46 4.14 -2.77
CA LEU A 53 -8.60 5.56 -3.06
C LEU A 53 -7.23 6.23 -3.00
N ASP A 54 -7.07 7.31 -3.76
CA ASP A 54 -5.86 8.10 -3.70
C ASP A 54 -6.21 9.58 -3.78
N LYS A 55 -5.33 10.41 -3.21
CA LYS A 55 -5.42 11.86 -3.32
C LYS A 55 -4.02 12.45 -3.13
N TRP A 56 -3.82 13.65 -3.68
CA TRP A 56 -2.57 14.36 -3.47
C TRP A 56 -2.49 14.89 -2.04
N HIS A 57 -1.32 14.78 -1.45
CA HIS A 57 -1.01 15.50 -0.21
C HIS A 57 -1.09 17.00 -0.51
N PRO A 58 -1.46 17.87 0.48
CA PRO A 58 -1.48 19.33 0.26
C PRO A 58 -0.19 19.91 -0.31
N SER A 59 0.97 19.32 0.01
CA SER A 59 2.26 19.72 -0.54
C SER A 59 2.41 19.38 -2.02
N LYS A 60 1.58 18.47 -2.55
CA LYS A 60 1.63 17.94 -3.92
C LYS A 60 2.92 17.20 -4.26
N ALA A 61 3.71 16.85 -3.24
CA ALA A 61 4.95 16.13 -3.45
C ALA A 61 4.72 14.62 -3.59
N TYR A 62 3.63 14.10 -3.03
CA TYR A 62 3.30 12.67 -3.05
C TYR A 62 1.81 12.47 -2.88
N LYS A 63 1.35 11.26 -3.18
CA LYS A 63 -0.05 10.88 -3.00
C LYS A 63 -0.26 10.12 -1.70
N LEU A 64 -1.46 10.26 -1.14
CA LEU A 64 -1.93 9.48 -0.01
C LEU A 64 -2.90 8.41 -0.54
N TYR A 65 -2.91 7.27 0.12
CA TYR A 65 -3.76 6.14 -0.26
C TYR A 65 -4.59 5.66 0.92
N LYS A 66 -5.77 5.17 0.61
CA LYS A 66 -6.71 4.64 1.61
C LYS A 66 -7.50 3.49 1.00
N CYS A 67 -7.73 2.46 1.80
CA CYS A 67 -8.53 1.32 1.38
C CYS A 67 -9.91 1.34 2.03
#